data_ad596340784cda0ac2a914d26343a073
#
_entry.id   ad596340784cda0ac2a914d26343a073
#
_cell.length_a   1.000
_cell.length_b   1.000
_cell.length_c   1.000
_cell.angle_alpha   90.00
_cell.angle_beta   90.00
_cell.angle_gamma   90.00
#
_symmetry.space_group_name_H-M   'P 1'
#
loop_
_entity.id
_entity.type
_entity.pdbx_description
1 polymer ?
#
loop_
_entity_poly.entity_id
_entity_poly.type
_entity_poly.pdbx_seq_one_letter_code
_entity_poly.pdbx_strand_id
1 'polypeptide(L)' 'SEGGMLKKRNIILREMGGKYENTYAAVMLGTTAELSFGNHELVVASLRFQVREYNGQMYQDIVVADIDSVKK' A
#
# COMPACT_ATOMS: atom_id res chain seq x y z
N SER A 1 21.20 7.70 -3.51
CA SER A 1 21.53 7.10 -4.29
C SER A 1 21.57 7.78 -5.41
N GLU A 2 22.28 7.70 -5.78
CA GLU A 2 22.35 8.12 -6.67
C GLU A 2 21.57 7.77 -7.52
N GLY A 3 21.17 8.25 -8.11
CA GLY A 3 20.37 8.08 -9.05
C GLY A 3 19.16 7.52 -8.77
N GLY A 4 18.97 7.10 -7.77
CA GLY A 4 17.84 6.36 -7.65
C GLY A 4 16.86 6.95 -6.76
N MET A 5 16.11 7.84 -7.24
CA MET A 5 14.99 8.26 -6.41
C MET A 5 13.91 7.23 -6.50
N LEU A 6 13.64 6.61 -5.38
CA LEU A 6 12.57 5.62 -5.31
C LEU A 6 11.25 6.36 -5.27
N LYS A 7 10.35 6.02 -6.18
CA LYS A 7 9.01 6.60 -6.17
C LYS A 7 8.22 6.05 -5.00
N LYS A 8 7.41 6.91 -4.42
CA LYS A 8 6.61 6.56 -3.25
C LYS A 8 5.26 7.24 -3.34
N ARG A 9 4.21 6.48 -3.15
CA ARG A 9 2.85 7.01 -3.14
C ARG A 9 2.07 6.36 -2.03
N ASN A 10 1.20 7.13 -1.43
CA ASN A 10 0.28 6.60 -0.43
C ASN A 10 -1.03 6.21 -1.12
N ILE A 11 -1.64 5.17 -0.62
CA ILE A 11 -2.91 4.71 -1.14
C ILE A 11 -3.80 4.30 0.02
N ILE A 12 -5.08 4.58 -0.11
CA ILE A 12 -6.05 4.17 0.89
C ILE A 12 -6.83 2.99 0.32
N LEU A 13 -6.80 1.90 1.04
CA LEU A 13 -7.47 0.67 0.64
C LEU A 13 -8.55 0.34 1.64
N ARG A 14 -9.69 -0.11 1.14
CA ARG A 14 -10.79 -0.52 2.00
C ARG A 14 -11.09 -1.99 1.76
N GLU A 15 -11.20 -2.72 2.85
CA GLU A 15 -11.58 -4.11 2.81
C GLU A 15 -13.04 -4.22 2.38
N MET A 16 -13.36 -5.23 1.58
CA MET A 16 -14.71 -5.40 1.10
C MET A 16 -15.24 -6.77 1.48
N GLY A 17 -16.54 -6.83 1.63
CA GLY A 17 -17.22 -8.12 1.81
C GLY A 17 -17.27 -8.62 3.22
N GLY A 18 -16.69 -7.90 4.15
CA GLY A 18 -16.72 -8.31 5.52
C GLY A 18 -17.84 -7.64 6.31
N LYS A 19 -18.08 -8.17 7.49
CA LYS A 19 -19.02 -7.54 8.39
C LYS A 19 -18.49 -6.18 8.84
N TYR A 20 -17.19 -6.11 9.07
CA TYR A 20 -16.54 -4.87 9.42
C TYR A 20 -15.52 -4.58 8.35
N GLU A 21 -15.63 -3.43 7.73
CA GLU A 21 -14.70 -3.04 6.68
C GLU A 21 -13.62 -2.16 7.27
N ASN A 22 -12.37 -2.61 7.14
CA ASN A 22 -11.25 -1.86 7.63
C ASN A 22 -10.64 -1.05 6.51
N THR A 23 -10.09 0.09 6.86
CA THR A 23 -9.40 0.95 5.91
C THR A 23 -7.92 0.93 6.25
N TYR A 24 -7.10 0.78 5.21
CA TYR A 24 -5.66 0.74 5.38
C TYR A 24 -5.01 1.85 4.61
N ALA A 25 -4.10 2.57 5.26
CA ALA A 25 -3.26 3.54 4.60
C ALA A 25 -1.93 2.86 4.30
N ALA A 26 -1.68 2.57 3.05
CA ALA A 26 -0.50 1.81 2.65
C ALA A 26 0.40 2.66 1.77
N VAL A 27 1.62 2.18 1.56
CA VAL A 27 2.61 2.86 0.75
C VAL A 27 2.97 1.97 -0.42
N MET A 28 2.96 2.55 -1.62
CA MET A 28 3.43 1.89 -2.82
C MET A 28 4.81 2.42 -3.15
N LEU A 29 5.74 1.52 -3.46
CA LEU A 29 7.12 1.89 -3.73
C LEU A 29 7.54 1.40 -5.10
N GLY A 30 8.45 2.15 -5.74
CA GLY A 30 9.04 1.74 -6.99
C GLY A 30 8.05 1.67 -8.12
N THR A 31 8.06 0.58 -8.88
CA THR A 31 7.16 0.43 -10.02
C THR A 31 5.71 0.37 -9.58
N THR A 32 5.45 -0.16 -8.40
CA THR A 32 4.08 -0.19 -7.90
C THR A 32 3.53 1.22 -7.73
N ALA A 33 4.37 2.16 -7.34
CA ALA A 33 3.95 3.54 -7.15
C ALA A 33 3.59 4.22 -8.45
N GLU A 34 3.95 3.63 -9.59
CA GLU A 34 3.61 4.20 -10.88
C GLU A 34 2.24 3.79 -11.36
N LEU A 35 1.62 2.84 -10.70
CA LEU A 35 0.30 2.37 -11.10
C LEU A 35 -0.76 3.36 -10.64
N SER A 36 -1.79 3.50 -11.45
CA SER A 36 -2.90 4.37 -11.14
C SER A 36 -4.19 3.57 -11.07
N PHE A 37 -4.99 3.87 -10.08
CA PHE A 37 -6.28 3.22 -9.89
C PHE A 37 -7.34 4.27 -9.71
N GLY A 38 -8.52 4.00 -10.24
CA GLY A 38 -9.63 4.92 -10.09
C GLY A 38 -10.21 4.88 -8.68
N ASN A 39 -11.01 5.89 -8.36
CA ASN A 39 -11.71 5.89 -7.10
C ASN A 39 -12.69 4.73 -7.07
N HIS A 40 -12.68 4.00 -5.96
CA HIS A 40 -13.59 2.87 -5.76
C HIS A 40 -13.31 1.73 -6.74
N GLU A 41 -12.13 1.71 -7.31
CA GLU A 41 -11.75 0.58 -8.17
C GLU A 41 -11.48 -0.63 -7.30
N LEU A 42 -11.98 -1.80 -7.74
CA LEU A 42 -11.79 -3.04 -7.01
C LEU A 42 -10.43 -3.60 -7.35
N VAL A 43 -9.62 -3.86 -6.33
CA VAL A 43 -8.27 -4.36 -6.53
C VAL A 43 -8.00 -5.51 -5.57
N VAL A 44 -7.02 -6.32 -5.93
CA VAL A 44 -6.47 -7.34 -5.04
C VAL A 44 -5.06 -6.90 -4.71
N ALA A 45 -4.78 -6.76 -3.43
CA ALA A 45 -3.48 -6.27 -3.00
C ALA A 45 -2.89 -7.19 -1.95
N SER A 46 -1.60 -7.44 -2.07
CA SER A 46 -0.84 -8.12 -1.04
C SER A 46 -0.10 -7.07 -0.24
N LEU A 47 -0.27 -7.10 1.05
CA LEU A 47 0.32 -6.11 1.93
C LEU A 47 1.38 -6.73 2.79
N ARG A 48 2.43 -5.96 3.05
CA ARG A 48 3.50 -6.38 3.94
C ARG A 48 3.50 -5.42 5.12
N PHE A 49 3.49 -5.98 6.31
CA PHE A 49 3.51 -5.20 7.53
C PHE A 49 4.92 -5.21 8.08
N GLN A 50 5.49 -4.02 8.29
CA GLN A 50 6.85 -3.87 8.77
C GLN A 50 6.85 -3.04 10.02
N VAL A 51 7.74 -3.41 10.96
CA VAL A 51 7.89 -2.66 12.19
C VAL A 51 9.31 -2.11 12.21
N ARG A 52 9.43 -0.82 12.48
CA ARG A 52 10.72 -0.17 12.63
C ARG A 52 10.82 0.43 14.01
N GLU A 53 12.01 0.39 14.56
CA GLU A 53 12.28 1.05 15.82
C GLU A 53 13.24 2.20 15.58
N TYR A 54 12.90 3.37 16.09
CA TYR A 54 13.72 4.55 15.91
C TYR A 54 13.58 5.42 17.14
N ASN A 55 14.73 5.73 17.78
CA ASN A 55 14.75 6.57 18.97
C ASN A 55 13.82 6.05 20.06
N GLY A 56 13.79 4.73 20.23
CA GLY A 56 12.99 4.13 21.28
C GLY A 56 11.51 4.05 20.99
N GLN A 57 11.11 4.40 19.76
CA GLN A 57 9.71 4.33 19.37
C GLN A 57 9.55 3.30 18.27
N MET A 58 8.40 2.64 18.29
CA MET A 58 8.06 1.63 17.29
C MET A 58 7.13 2.24 16.27
N TYR A 59 7.48 2.05 15.01
CA TYR A 59 6.65 2.51 13.89
C TYR A 59 6.24 1.33 13.05
N GLN A 60 4.99 1.30 12.65
CA GLN A 60 4.48 0.23 11.82
C GLN A 60 4.11 0.79 10.46
N ASP A 61 4.63 0.15 9.43
CA ASP A 61 4.36 0.55 8.04
C ASP A 61 3.62 -0.56 7.33
N ILE A 62 2.70 -0.17 6.46
CA ILE A 62 2.02 -1.10 5.57
C ILE A 62 2.48 -0.77 4.16
N VAL A 63 3.13 -1.74 3.52
CA VAL A 63 3.70 -1.57 2.20
C VAL A 63 2.96 -2.50 1.24
N VAL A 64 2.58 -1.97 0.08
CA VAL A 64 1.94 -2.79 -0.93
C VAL A 64 3.02 -3.61 -1.62
N ALA A 65 2.97 -4.92 -1.43
CA ALA A 65 3.91 -5.82 -2.07
C ALA A 65 3.49 -6.10 -3.51
N ASP A 66 2.18 -6.17 -3.74
CA ASP A 66 1.65 -6.44 -5.07
C ASP A 66 0.21 -5.93 -5.12
N ILE A 67 -0.22 -5.45 -6.26
CA ILE A 67 -1.58 -4.93 -6.40
C ILE A 67 -2.00 -5.05 -7.87
N ASP A 68 -3.23 -5.53 -8.08
CA ASP A 68 -3.80 -5.68 -9.41
C ASP A 68 -5.25 -5.28 -9.39
N SER A 69 -5.71 -4.69 -10.49
CA SER A 69 -7.13 -4.45 -10.68
C SER A 69 -7.85 -5.75 -10.94
N VAL A 70 -9.03 -5.87 -10.37
CA VAL A 70 -9.89 -7.00 -10.64
C VAL A 70 -10.69 -6.67 -11.90
N LYS A 71 -10.52 -7.47 -12.93
CA LYS A 71 -11.23 -7.26 -14.18
C LYS A 71 -12.32 -8.28 -14.32
N LYS A 72 -13.41 -7.85 -14.85
CA LYS A 72 -14.54 -8.75 -15.09
C LYS A 72 -14.50 -9.30 -16.48
#